data_82b71621457f38373a73a62d288cba9c
#
_entry.id   82b71621457f38373a73a62d288cba9c
#
_cell.length_a   1.000
_cell.length_b   1.000
_cell.length_c   1.000
_cell.angle_alpha   90.00
_cell.angle_beta   90.00
_cell.angle_gamma   90.00
#
_symmetry.space_group_name_H-M   'P 1'
#
loop_
_entity.id
_entity.type
_entity.pdbx_description
1 polymer ?
#
loop_
_entity_poly.entity_id
_entity_poly.type
_entity_poly.pdbx_seq_one_letter_code
_entity_poly.pdbx_strand_id
1 'polypeptide(L)'
;GGADKKPEAKPAAGPQTIKLAHVVNEKDGFHIAALKFKELVEARTKGAVKVEVFPNASLGDERTLIEGMQIGTIAMGVITNGPVANFLPEIAAFEMPFLFASPEEAYKVLDGPVGQKVLGKLDAINLKGLAYAERGFRNLTNSKKPIKNPADMAGLKIRVMENPVYIDTFK
;
A
#
# COMPACT_ATOMS: atom_id res chain seq x y z
N GLY A 1 -12.93 -56.11 20.79
CA GLY A 1 -13.43 -55.44 19.59
C GLY A 1 -13.37 -53.95 19.81
N GLY A 2 -12.22 -53.30 19.54
CA GLY A 2 -12.10 -51.85 19.53
C GLY A 2 -12.42 -51.38 18.11
N ALA A 3 -13.50 -50.63 17.95
CA ALA A 3 -13.80 -49.97 16.70
C ALA A 3 -12.96 -48.70 16.57
N ASP A 4 -12.03 -48.70 15.63
CA ASP A 4 -11.28 -47.52 15.22
C ASP A 4 -12.27 -46.46 14.68
N LYS A 5 -12.51 -45.40 15.47
CA LYS A 5 -13.19 -44.21 15.00
C LYS A 5 -12.22 -43.45 14.07
N LYS A 6 -12.49 -43.55 12.78
CA LYS A 6 -11.93 -42.68 11.74
C LYS A 6 -12.16 -41.22 12.16
N PRO A 7 -11.12 -40.32 12.12
CA PRO A 7 -11.33 -38.93 12.44
C PRO A 7 -12.36 -38.33 11.49
N GLU A 8 -13.45 -37.79 12.03
CA GLU A 8 -14.39 -36.99 11.25
C GLU A 8 -13.66 -35.79 10.65
N ALA A 9 -13.64 -35.72 9.34
CA ALA A 9 -13.12 -34.56 8.62
C ALA A 9 -13.94 -33.32 9.04
N LYS A 10 -13.27 -32.32 9.60
CA LYS A 10 -13.86 -31.00 9.88
C LYS A 10 -14.55 -30.52 8.61
N PRO A 11 -15.79 -29.98 8.69
CA PRO A 11 -16.44 -29.42 7.51
C PRO A 11 -15.51 -28.41 6.86
N ALA A 12 -15.34 -28.48 5.55
CA ALA A 12 -14.56 -27.50 4.81
C ALA A 12 -15.15 -26.12 5.10
N ALA A 13 -14.36 -25.24 5.70
CA ALA A 13 -14.76 -23.86 5.89
C ALA A 13 -15.11 -23.29 4.53
N GLY A 14 -16.24 -22.57 4.43
CA GLY A 14 -16.62 -21.89 3.19
C GLY A 14 -15.52 -20.97 2.70
N PRO A 15 -15.60 -20.45 1.46
CA PRO A 15 -14.54 -19.61 0.90
C PRO A 15 -14.25 -18.41 1.83
N GLN A 16 -12.96 -18.21 2.14
CA GLN A 16 -12.53 -17.05 2.88
C GLN A 16 -12.52 -15.83 1.95
N THR A 17 -12.96 -14.67 2.45
CA THR A 17 -12.96 -13.43 1.67
C THR A 17 -11.92 -12.46 2.23
N ILE A 18 -11.03 -11.99 1.35
CA ILE A 18 -10.07 -10.92 1.63
C ILE A 18 -10.67 -9.61 1.11
N LYS A 19 -10.89 -8.64 1.98
CA LYS A 19 -11.19 -7.27 1.59
C LYS A 19 -9.88 -6.53 1.32
N LEU A 20 -9.66 -6.16 0.06
CA LEU A 20 -8.50 -5.40 -0.40
C LEU A 20 -8.95 -3.99 -0.76
N ALA A 21 -8.45 -2.99 -0.07
CA ALA A 21 -8.85 -1.59 -0.24
C ALA A 21 -7.71 -0.72 -0.78
N HIS A 22 -8.06 0.33 -1.51
CA HIS A 22 -7.18 1.40 -1.93
C HIS A 22 -7.96 2.70 -2.20
N VAL A 23 -7.25 3.83 -2.30
CA VAL A 23 -7.89 5.15 -2.38
C VAL A 23 -8.01 5.71 -3.79
N VAL A 24 -7.41 5.06 -4.77
CA VAL A 24 -7.35 5.55 -6.15
C VAL A 24 -8.52 5.07 -7.00
N ASN A 25 -8.69 5.68 -8.18
CA ASN A 25 -9.72 5.28 -9.13
C ASN A 25 -9.37 3.96 -9.85
N GLU A 26 -10.35 3.43 -10.56
CA GLU A 26 -10.25 2.12 -11.22
C GLU A 26 -9.31 2.07 -12.44
N LYS A 27 -8.80 3.22 -12.91
CA LYS A 27 -7.83 3.31 -14.00
C LYS A 27 -6.39 3.38 -13.51
N ASP A 28 -6.18 3.55 -12.21
CA ASP A 28 -4.86 3.67 -11.60
C ASP A 28 -4.17 2.30 -11.50
N GLY A 29 -2.84 2.31 -11.53
CA GLY A 29 -2.01 1.12 -11.39
C GLY A 29 -2.28 0.31 -10.12
N PHE A 30 -2.66 0.95 -9.01
CA PHE A 30 -3.04 0.25 -7.78
C PHE A 30 -4.26 -0.64 -7.98
N HIS A 31 -5.26 -0.15 -8.71
CA HIS A 31 -6.45 -0.96 -9.00
C HIS A 31 -6.13 -2.13 -9.93
N ILE A 32 -5.33 -1.88 -10.97
CA ILE A 32 -4.90 -2.94 -11.89
C ILE A 32 -4.12 -4.03 -11.14
N ALA A 33 -3.20 -3.63 -10.25
CA ALA A 33 -2.46 -4.57 -9.41
C ALA A 33 -3.37 -5.35 -8.45
N ALA A 34 -4.36 -4.69 -7.84
CA ALA A 34 -5.35 -5.33 -6.97
C ALA A 34 -6.20 -6.36 -7.71
N LEU A 35 -6.64 -6.06 -8.94
CA LEU A 35 -7.37 -7.00 -9.78
C LEU A 35 -6.50 -8.19 -10.20
N LYS A 36 -5.23 -7.95 -10.51
CA LYS A 36 -4.29 -9.05 -10.82
C LYS A 36 -4.02 -9.94 -9.62
N PHE A 37 -3.87 -9.34 -8.44
CA PHE A 37 -3.78 -10.10 -7.18
C PHE A 37 -5.03 -10.96 -6.96
N LYS A 38 -6.22 -10.39 -7.11
CA LYS A 38 -7.49 -11.10 -7.03
C LYS A 38 -7.52 -12.32 -7.97
N GLU A 39 -7.23 -12.10 -9.24
CA GLU A 39 -7.20 -13.16 -10.28
C GLU A 39 -6.29 -14.31 -9.85
N LEU A 40 -5.05 -13.97 -9.44
CA LEU A 40 -4.04 -14.98 -9.10
C LEU A 40 -4.39 -15.74 -7.80
N VAL A 41 -4.90 -15.06 -6.78
CA VAL A 41 -5.29 -15.69 -5.53
C VAL A 41 -6.45 -16.64 -5.75
N GLU A 42 -7.50 -16.18 -6.43
CA GLU A 42 -8.69 -17.01 -6.69
C GLU A 42 -8.35 -18.23 -7.54
N ALA A 43 -7.50 -18.06 -8.56
CA ALA A 43 -7.05 -19.16 -9.41
C ALA A 43 -6.19 -20.18 -8.63
N ARG A 44 -5.16 -19.70 -7.90
CA ARG A 44 -4.22 -20.57 -7.16
C ARG A 44 -4.86 -21.30 -6.00
N THR A 45 -5.86 -20.71 -5.37
CA THR A 45 -6.61 -21.33 -4.28
C THR A 45 -7.83 -22.14 -4.78
N LYS A 46 -8.01 -22.23 -6.09
CA LYS A 46 -9.18 -22.89 -6.72
C LYS A 46 -10.51 -22.38 -6.14
N GLY A 47 -10.57 -21.09 -5.86
CA GLY A 47 -11.74 -20.41 -5.29
C GLY A 47 -11.94 -20.56 -3.79
N ALA A 48 -11.01 -21.21 -3.06
CA ALA A 48 -11.08 -21.29 -1.60
C ALA A 48 -10.88 -19.93 -0.91
N VAL A 49 -10.18 -19.01 -1.57
CA VAL A 49 -10.03 -17.63 -1.13
C VAL A 49 -10.61 -16.71 -2.22
N LYS A 50 -11.49 -15.81 -1.83
CA LYS A 50 -12.07 -14.76 -2.66
C LYS A 50 -11.45 -13.41 -2.29
N VAL A 51 -11.29 -12.52 -3.26
CA VAL A 51 -10.79 -11.16 -3.04
C VAL A 51 -11.85 -10.16 -3.52
N GLU A 52 -12.29 -9.31 -2.62
CA GLU A 52 -13.16 -8.17 -2.93
C GLU A 52 -12.31 -6.89 -2.93
N VAL A 53 -12.31 -6.16 -4.05
CA VAL A 53 -11.53 -4.93 -4.21
C VAL A 53 -12.43 -3.73 -3.95
N PHE A 54 -11.99 -2.84 -3.08
CA PHE A 54 -12.67 -1.60 -2.67
C PHE A 54 -11.85 -0.38 -3.14
N PRO A 55 -12.12 0.18 -4.33
CA PRO A 55 -11.44 1.35 -4.85
C PRO A 55 -12.03 2.67 -4.34
N ASN A 56 -11.47 3.80 -4.81
CA ASN A 56 -12.02 5.15 -4.65
C ASN A 56 -12.18 5.59 -3.18
N ALA A 57 -11.32 5.14 -2.27
CA ALA A 57 -11.43 5.41 -0.84
C ALA A 57 -12.79 5.01 -0.24
N SER A 58 -13.46 4.01 -0.81
CA SER A 58 -14.80 3.57 -0.37
C SER A 58 -14.82 3.03 1.06
N LEU A 59 -13.68 2.59 1.59
CA LEU A 59 -13.51 2.17 3.00
C LEU A 59 -12.74 3.20 3.85
N GLY A 60 -12.52 4.40 3.34
CA GLY A 60 -11.82 5.47 4.01
C GLY A 60 -10.51 5.88 3.31
N ASP A 61 -9.84 6.89 3.85
CA ASP A 61 -8.53 7.34 3.40
C ASP A 61 -7.42 6.35 3.81
N GLU A 62 -6.19 6.59 3.34
CA GLU A 62 -5.08 5.68 3.61
C GLU A 62 -4.78 5.49 5.09
N ARG A 63 -4.93 6.53 5.92
CA ARG A 63 -4.78 6.42 7.38
C ARG A 63 -5.82 5.48 7.96
N THR A 64 -7.08 5.67 7.61
CA THR A 64 -8.20 4.82 8.02
C THR A 64 -7.98 3.37 7.59
N LEU A 65 -7.48 3.15 6.37
CA LEU A 65 -7.17 1.81 5.87
C LEU A 65 -6.05 1.14 6.67
N ILE A 66 -4.98 1.88 7.01
CA ILE A 66 -3.86 1.35 7.83
C ILE A 66 -4.38 0.95 9.22
N GLU A 67 -5.11 1.84 9.89
CA GLU A 67 -5.71 1.58 11.20
C GLU A 67 -6.67 0.37 11.14
N GLY A 68 -7.49 0.28 10.09
CA GLY A 68 -8.39 -0.84 9.86
C GLY A 68 -7.66 -2.18 9.68
N MET A 69 -6.52 -2.18 8.99
CA MET A 69 -5.68 -3.37 8.85
C MET A 69 -5.04 -3.77 10.19
N GLN A 70 -4.58 -2.80 11.00
CA GLN A 70 -3.99 -3.08 12.32
C GLN A 70 -4.97 -3.75 13.28
N ILE A 71 -6.25 -3.39 13.22
CA ILE A 71 -7.30 -3.97 14.10
C ILE A 71 -8.08 -5.12 13.43
N GLY A 72 -7.76 -5.46 12.16
CA GLY A 72 -8.33 -6.60 11.46
C GLY A 72 -9.73 -6.38 10.85
N THR A 73 -10.23 -5.15 10.75
CA THR A 73 -11.49 -4.84 10.06
C THR A 73 -11.34 -4.79 8.54
N ILE A 74 -10.13 -4.55 8.07
CA ILE A 74 -9.70 -4.61 6.67
C ILE A 74 -8.58 -5.63 6.58
N ALA A 75 -8.68 -6.57 5.65
CA ALA A 75 -7.69 -7.64 5.55
C ALA A 75 -6.42 -7.19 4.82
N MET A 76 -6.53 -6.32 3.82
CA MET A 76 -5.42 -5.95 2.95
C MET A 76 -5.61 -4.56 2.33
N GLY A 77 -4.51 -3.87 2.04
CA GLY A 77 -4.52 -2.58 1.35
C GLY A 77 -3.36 -2.41 0.38
N VAL A 78 -3.57 -1.62 -0.66
CA VAL A 78 -2.50 -1.03 -1.47
C VAL A 78 -2.38 0.42 -1.02
N ILE A 79 -1.30 0.72 -0.30
CA ILE A 79 -1.14 1.96 0.47
C ILE A 79 0.13 2.69 0.02
N THR A 80 0.04 4.01 -0.11
CA THR A 80 1.20 4.85 -0.40
C THR A 80 2.15 4.89 0.81
N ASN A 81 3.45 4.87 0.60
CA ASN A 81 4.44 4.92 1.69
C ASN A 81 4.35 6.17 2.56
N GLY A 82 3.98 7.32 1.95
CA GLY A 82 3.90 8.59 2.67
C GLY A 82 3.07 8.50 3.97
N PRO A 83 1.79 8.11 3.92
CA PRO A 83 0.96 7.90 5.10
C PRO A 83 1.48 6.80 6.04
N VAL A 84 2.08 5.72 5.51
CA VAL A 84 2.66 4.64 6.32
C VAL A 84 3.77 5.15 7.24
N ALA A 85 4.51 6.19 6.84
CA ALA A 85 5.57 6.79 7.64
C ALA A 85 5.10 7.34 9.00
N ASN A 86 3.81 7.66 9.16
CA ASN A 86 3.24 8.06 10.44
C ASN A 86 3.11 6.89 11.44
N PHE A 87 3.14 5.66 10.94
CA PHE A 87 3.04 4.42 11.73
C PHE A 87 4.40 3.71 11.85
N LEU A 88 5.21 3.79 10.79
CA LEU A 88 6.57 3.26 10.73
C LEU A 88 7.51 4.35 10.20
N PRO A 89 8.14 5.16 11.07
CA PRO A 89 8.95 6.31 10.67
C PRO A 89 10.10 5.99 9.70
N GLU A 90 10.68 4.79 9.79
CA GLU A 90 11.80 4.40 8.94
C GLU A 90 11.44 4.36 7.45
N ILE A 91 10.17 4.14 7.09
CA ILE A 91 9.76 4.14 5.70
C ILE A 91 9.82 5.53 5.07
N ALA A 92 9.83 6.60 5.90
CA ALA A 92 10.00 7.98 5.46
C ALA A 92 11.33 8.21 4.72
N ALA A 93 12.34 7.39 4.98
CA ALA A 93 13.62 7.47 4.27
C ALA A 93 13.44 7.29 2.74
N PHE A 94 12.46 6.50 2.31
CA PHE A 94 12.17 6.31 0.88
C PHE A 94 11.34 7.44 0.26
N GLU A 95 10.87 8.37 1.07
CA GLU A 95 10.06 9.52 0.66
C GLU A 95 10.88 10.81 0.53
N MET A 96 12.19 10.72 0.74
CA MET A 96 13.08 11.86 0.58
C MET A 96 13.09 12.36 -0.87
N PRO A 97 12.95 13.68 -1.10
CA PRO A 97 12.95 14.23 -2.45
C PRO A 97 14.27 13.93 -3.16
N PHE A 98 14.18 13.60 -4.44
CA PHE A 98 15.33 13.31 -5.30
C PHE A 98 16.23 12.14 -4.86
N LEU A 99 15.70 11.23 -4.02
CA LEU A 99 16.44 10.08 -3.52
C LEU A 99 16.85 9.11 -4.64
N PHE A 100 15.95 8.87 -5.59
CA PHE A 100 16.17 7.97 -6.71
C PHE A 100 16.22 8.76 -8.03
N ALA A 101 17.22 8.52 -8.85
CA ALA A 101 17.35 9.13 -10.16
C ALA A 101 16.52 8.40 -11.23
N SER A 102 16.17 7.12 -11.00
CA SER A 102 15.38 6.31 -11.94
C SER A 102 14.53 5.27 -11.20
N PRO A 103 13.48 4.72 -11.87
CA PRO A 103 12.72 3.59 -11.34
C PRO A 103 13.60 2.37 -11.03
N GLU A 104 14.57 2.08 -11.89
CA GLU A 104 15.46 0.93 -11.76
C GLU A 104 16.32 1.00 -10.50
N GLU A 105 16.77 2.21 -10.12
CA GLU A 105 17.47 2.42 -8.84
C GLU A 105 16.54 2.17 -7.66
N ALA A 106 15.32 2.67 -7.72
CA ALA A 106 14.32 2.44 -6.69
C ALA A 106 14.03 0.94 -6.52
N TYR A 107 13.85 0.20 -7.61
CA TYR A 107 13.60 -1.24 -7.56
C TYR A 107 14.77 -2.00 -6.91
N LYS A 108 16.01 -1.68 -7.25
CA LYS A 108 17.18 -2.31 -6.63
C LYS A 108 17.23 -2.12 -5.12
N VAL A 109 16.84 -0.95 -4.64
CA VAL A 109 16.84 -0.65 -3.20
C VAL A 109 15.64 -1.28 -2.51
N LEU A 110 14.44 -1.10 -3.04
CA LEU A 110 13.19 -1.53 -2.40
C LEU A 110 13.01 -3.04 -2.43
N ASP A 111 13.34 -3.68 -3.54
CA ASP A 111 13.31 -5.15 -3.66
C ASP A 111 14.55 -5.82 -3.06
N GLY A 112 15.60 -5.03 -2.80
CA GLY A 112 16.85 -5.48 -2.20
C GLY A 112 16.79 -5.56 -0.66
N PRO A 113 17.92 -5.90 -0.02
CA PRO A 113 17.99 -6.12 1.43
C PRO A 113 17.52 -4.95 2.28
N VAL A 114 17.77 -3.70 1.86
CA VAL A 114 17.39 -2.50 2.59
C VAL A 114 15.87 -2.36 2.62
N GLY A 115 15.22 -2.41 1.45
CA GLY A 115 13.76 -2.31 1.36
C GLY A 115 13.06 -3.47 2.07
N GLN A 116 13.55 -4.69 1.90
CA GLN A 116 12.98 -5.87 2.55
C GLN A 116 13.13 -5.81 4.09
N LYS A 117 14.24 -5.27 4.60
CA LYS A 117 14.41 -5.04 6.03
C LYS A 117 13.38 -4.04 6.59
N VAL A 118 13.12 -2.94 5.85
CA VAL A 118 12.12 -1.94 6.26
C VAL A 118 10.71 -2.53 6.16
N LEU A 119 10.41 -3.25 5.08
CA LEU A 119 9.12 -3.92 4.90
C LEU A 119 8.81 -4.89 6.05
N GLY A 120 9.82 -5.66 6.51
CA GLY A 120 9.70 -6.57 7.64
C GLY A 120 9.40 -5.90 8.98
N LYS A 121 9.75 -4.61 9.15
CA LYS A 121 9.45 -3.87 10.39
C LYS A 121 7.96 -3.58 10.58
N LEU A 122 7.15 -3.68 9.54
CA LEU A 122 5.70 -3.56 9.64
C LEU A 122 5.08 -4.60 10.58
N ASP A 123 5.72 -5.73 10.78
CA ASP A 123 5.29 -6.76 11.74
C ASP A 123 5.16 -6.20 13.17
N ALA A 124 6.04 -5.25 13.55
CA ALA A 124 6.03 -4.63 14.87
C ALA A 124 4.82 -3.70 15.12
N ILE A 125 4.12 -3.29 14.07
CA ILE A 125 2.92 -2.46 14.14
C ILE A 125 1.66 -3.21 13.69
N ASN A 126 1.68 -4.52 13.82
CA ASN A 126 0.58 -5.43 13.47
C ASN A 126 0.16 -5.36 11.99
N LEU A 127 1.13 -5.17 11.10
CA LEU A 127 0.95 -5.20 9.66
C LEU A 127 1.95 -6.16 9.02
N LYS A 128 1.55 -6.84 7.95
CA LYS A 128 2.46 -7.67 7.14
C LYS A 128 2.75 -6.98 5.82
N GLY A 129 4.00 -6.53 5.65
CA GLY A 129 4.47 -6.04 4.36
C GLY A 129 4.67 -7.21 3.40
N LEU A 130 4.03 -7.15 2.22
CA LEU A 130 4.10 -8.23 1.23
C LEU A 130 5.07 -7.89 0.10
N ALA A 131 4.98 -6.68 -0.45
CA ALA A 131 5.83 -6.19 -1.54
C ALA A 131 5.69 -4.67 -1.65
N TYR A 132 6.62 -4.06 -2.38
CA TYR A 132 6.46 -2.70 -2.89
C TYR A 132 5.86 -2.74 -4.29
N ALA A 133 5.13 -1.67 -4.64
CA ALA A 133 4.62 -1.42 -5.98
C ALA A 133 5.00 0.00 -6.40
N GLU A 134 5.33 0.17 -7.67
CA GLU A 134 5.70 1.46 -8.24
C GLU A 134 4.47 2.26 -8.66
N ARG A 135 4.52 3.58 -8.43
CA ARG A 135 3.49 4.53 -8.89
C ARG A 135 4.07 5.71 -9.67
N GLY A 136 5.32 5.62 -10.08
CA GLY A 136 6.03 6.66 -10.82
C GLY A 136 6.55 7.80 -9.94
N PHE A 137 7.03 8.85 -10.61
CA PHE A 137 7.57 10.05 -9.99
C PHE A 137 6.49 11.10 -9.78
N ARG A 138 6.59 11.82 -8.66
CA ARG A 138 5.67 12.91 -8.35
C ARG A 138 6.09 14.17 -9.09
N ASN A 139 5.10 14.88 -9.60
CA ASN A 139 5.27 16.16 -10.24
C ASN A 139 4.36 17.19 -9.56
N LEU A 140 4.84 18.42 -9.45
CA LEU A 140 4.04 19.55 -8.99
C LEU A 140 3.08 19.98 -10.11
N THR A 141 1.80 20.08 -9.79
CA THR A 141 0.77 20.64 -10.66
C THR A 141 0.09 21.84 -9.99
N ASN A 142 -0.24 22.87 -10.76
CA ASN A 142 -1.03 23.99 -10.26
C ASN A 142 -1.81 24.66 -11.41
N SER A 143 -2.84 25.43 -11.06
CA SER A 143 -3.69 26.15 -12.02
C SER A 143 -3.41 27.65 -12.08
N LYS A 144 -2.38 28.14 -11.38
CA LYS A 144 -2.15 29.60 -11.21
C LYS A 144 -1.10 30.16 -12.16
N LYS A 145 0.06 29.52 -12.26
CA LYS A 145 1.19 30.03 -13.03
C LYS A 145 2.19 28.93 -13.38
N PRO A 146 3.01 29.10 -14.43
CA PRO A 146 4.15 28.21 -14.68
C PRO A 146 5.15 28.24 -13.53
N ILE A 147 5.72 27.10 -13.20
CA ILE A 147 6.80 26.93 -12.22
C ILE A 147 8.06 26.51 -12.97
N LYS A 148 9.08 27.36 -12.93
CA LYS A 148 10.36 27.11 -13.60
C LYS A 148 11.51 26.96 -12.60
N ASN A 149 11.34 27.48 -11.38
CA ASN A 149 12.31 27.42 -10.31
C ASN A 149 11.59 27.44 -8.95
N PRO A 150 12.26 27.13 -7.84
CA PRO A 150 11.65 27.10 -6.51
C PRO A 150 10.99 28.41 -6.08
N ALA A 151 11.55 29.56 -6.46
CA ALA A 151 10.98 30.86 -6.09
C ALA A 151 9.58 31.10 -6.70
N ASP A 152 9.28 30.47 -7.83
CA ASP A 152 7.95 30.55 -8.44
C ASP A 152 6.86 29.89 -7.59
N MET A 153 7.22 29.05 -6.61
CA MET A 153 6.25 28.40 -5.72
C MET A 153 5.76 29.31 -4.59
N ALA A 154 6.44 30.45 -4.36
CA ALA A 154 6.06 31.39 -3.31
C ALA A 154 4.59 31.83 -3.43
N GLY A 155 3.86 31.74 -2.31
CA GLY A 155 2.45 32.11 -2.21
C GLY A 155 1.46 31.07 -2.76
N LEU A 156 1.91 29.95 -3.29
CA LEU A 156 1.03 28.85 -3.68
C LEU A 156 0.59 28.04 -2.47
N LYS A 157 -0.66 27.62 -2.47
CA LYS A 157 -1.16 26.58 -1.53
C LYS A 157 -0.95 25.22 -2.18
N ILE A 158 0.04 24.49 -1.68
CA ILE A 158 0.42 23.18 -2.21
C ILE A 158 -0.13 22.08 -1.29
N ARG A 159 -0.93 21.17 -1.85
CA ARG A 159 -1.37 19.97 -1.16
C ARG A 159 -0.29 18.90 -1.29
N VAL A 160 0.10 18.32 -0.17
CA VAL A 160 0.96 17.13 -0.10
C VAL A 160 0.24 16.02 0.67
N MET A 161 0.77 14.80 0.60
CA MET A 161 0.29 13.72 1.46
C MET A 161 0.62 14.02 2.93
N GLU A 162 -0.11 13.39 3.86
CA GLU A 162 0.09 13.49 5.29
C GLU A 162 1.43 12.82 5.69
N ASN A 163 2.51 13.58 5.52
CA ASN A 163 3.86 13.16 5.87
C ASN A 163 4.74 14.40 6.13
N PRO A 164 5.43 14.49 7.29
CA PRO A 164 6.31 15.61 7.61
C PRO A 164 7.38 15.89 6.56
N VAL A 165 7.96 14.86 5.93
CA VAL A 165 8.98 15.01 4.89
C VAL A 165 8.46 15.83 3.71
N TYR A 166 7.23 15.57 3.26
CA TYR A 166 6.62 16.35 2.18
C TYR A 166 6.33 17.79 2.60
N ILE A 167 5.84 17.99 3.82
CA ILE A 167 5.56 19.33 4.34
C ILE A 167 6.86 20.14 4.40
N ASP A 168 7.94 19.57 4.91
CA ASP A 168 9.22 20.25 5.06
C ASP A 168 9.93 20.49 3.72
N THR A 169 9.66 19.64 2.71
CA THR A 169 10.18 19.85 1.34
C THR A 169 9.72 21.16 0.72
N PHE A 170 8.52 21.66 1.07
CA PHE A 170 7.92 22.87 0.49
C PHE A 170 7.91 24.09 1.43
N LYS A 171 8.58 24.05 2.55
CA LYS A 171 8.80 25.19 3.44
C LYS A 171 10.05 25.98 3.01
#